data_f584caba8365e2ccaaf1fc34779c4458
#
_entry.id   f584caba8365e2ccaaf1fc34779c4458
#
_cell.length_a   1.000
_cell.length_b   1.000
_cell.length_c   1.000
_cell.angle_alpha   90.00
_cell.angle_beta   90.00
_cell.angle_gamma   90.00
#
_symmetry.space_group_name_H-M   'P 1'
#
loop_
_entity.id
_entity.type
_entity.pdbx_description
1 polymer ?
#
loop_
_entity_poly.entity_id
_entity_poly.type
_entity_poly.pdbx_seq_one_letter_code
_entity_poly.pdbx_strand_id
1 'polypeptide(L)'
;MGRIFFMALALLIPGAMAAVKSDVADAAQRGDKAAVRALILKKADVNAPQIDGTVALHWAVQANDAELTDLLLRSGANVSAATVAGATPLQLAAINGNAAILGRLITAGADPNVSLTRSGDTALMMAARTGKADAVRVLLDRGAKVNTQETWGGTTALMWAVSEKHPEITKLLIERGADVNARSYYVPSASGRGFEGTTPVAQKPDGNFEEFASGWLTPLMFAARENDLESARLLVKAGAGVNAQSGDGKDALSLAFFDGSYDVAEFLIDSHANLNQTDAQRFTPLFWAVDRRNMETAPNFPWMETRDPLPLIKKMLDAGADPNALINSTPRARMREGSPRLIYATTLMRAALAGDVELAKLLMSHGADPNIHSKDRETMLMAACGTGFINGYHRQRTPAERLELVKLLVENGQDVNAADNYGITPLMVAANLGDLEVVKYLVSKGADLAAHDLGKKNDGAFGSSVEPLMPIDYAIGVGTFVPNNAVIIHHDVLQYMTEEMKKRGIKHTTSECTLRGFTCALANVDPKTATPAEIAKIRQIQTGYQVDGLTGGLGNK
;
A
#
# COMPACT_ATOMS: atom_id res chain seq x y z
N MET A 1 14.18 10.45 15.01
CA MET A 1 14.95 10.08 16.23
C MET A 1 14.10 9.15 17.10
N GLY A 2 14.11 7.87 16.82
CA GLY A 2 13.40 6.84 17.56
C GLY A 2 14.40 5.98 18.35
N ARG A 3 14.43 6.16 19.66
CA ARG A 3 15.15 5.25 20.56
C ARG A 3 14.43 3.90 20.56
N ILE A 4 15.04 2.88 19.99
CA ILE A 4 14.57 1.49 20.13
C ILE A 4 14.98 1.02 21.52
N PHE A 5 13.99 0.92 22.42
CA PHE A 5 14.13 0.22 23.70
C PHE A 5 13.99 -1.29 23.45
N PHE A 6 15.06 -2.04 23.65
CA PHE A 6 14.98 -3.47 23.81
C PHE A 6 14.43 -3.79 25.21
N MET A 7 13.19 -4.23 25.27
CA MET A 7 12.60 -4.80 26.49
C MET A 7 12.98 -6.29 26.55
N ALA A 8 13.89 -6.63 27.45
CA ALA A 8 14.24 -8.00 27.74
C ALA A 8 13.11 -8.67 28.55
N LEU A 9 12.44 -9.65 27.94
CA LEU A 9 11.50 -10.53 28.64
C LEU A 9 12.29 -11.63 29.36
N ALA A 10 12.49 -11.48 30.65
CA ALA A 10 13.14 -12.49 31.49
C ALA A 10 12.14 -13.61 31.80
N LEU A 11 12.32 -14.76 31.17
CA LEU A 11 11.73 -16.02 31.60
C LEU A 11 12.60 -16.61 32.73
N LEU A 12 12.06 -16.64 33.93
CA LEU A 12 12.61 -17.31 35.11
C LEU A 12 12.65 -18.85 34.88
N ILE A 13 13.84 -19.38 34.70
CA ILE A 13 14.10 -20.83 34.85
C ILE A 13 14.81 -20.99 36.21
N PRO A 14 14.26 -21.72 37.17
CA PRO A 14 14.94 -22.00 38.42
C PRO A 14 15.87 -23.22 38.25
N GLY A 15 17.11 -22.93 37.95
CA GLY A 15 18.23 -23.89 38.07
C GLY A 15 19.43 -23.07 38.51
N ALA A 16 19.93 -23.32 39.71
CA ALA A 16 21.12 -22.64 40.25
C ALA A 16 22.34 -22.94 39.38
N MET A 17 22.51 -22.19 38.29
CA MET A 17 23.81 -22.04 37.65
C MET A 17 24.65 -21.14 38.57
N ALA A 18 25.78 -21.65 39.08
CA ALA A 18 26.77 -20.84 39.73
C ALA A 18 27.03 -19.62 38.85
N ALA A 19 26.83 -18.42 39.41
CA ALA A 19 27.05 -17.17 38.69
C ALA A 19 28.50 -17.19 38.16
N VAL A 20 28.64 -17.33 36.83
CA VAL A 20 29.94 -17.16 36.18
C VAL A 20 30.37 -15.73 36.47
N LYS A 21 31.47 -15.57 37.22
CA LYS A 21 32.00 -14.24 37.51
C LYS A 21 32.55 -13.63 36.23
N SER A 22 31.82 -12.70 35.67
CA SER A 22 32.19 -11.91 34.48
C SER A 22 32.88 -10.61 34.88
N ASP A 23 33.72 -10.64 35.91
CA ASP A 23 34.31 -9.44 36.54
C ASP A 23 34.96 -8.49 35.52
N VAL A 24 35.62 -9.03 34.48
CA VAL A 24 36.23 -8.22 33.40
C VAL A 24 35.19 -7.59 32.52
N ALA A 25 34.12 -8.31 32.15
CA ALA A 25 33.01 -7.78 31.34
C ALA A 25 32.25 -6.71 32.12
N ASP A 26 32.01 -6.92 33.41
CA ASP A 26 31.31 -5.97 34.28
C ASP A 26 32.13 -4.67 34.48
N ALA A 27 33.46 -4.77 34.60
CA ALA A 27 34.35 -3.61 34.66
C ALA A 27 34.39 -2.85 33.32
N ALA A 28 34.42 -3.59 32.19
CA ALA A 28 34.41 -3.01 30.85
C ALA A 28 33.06 -2.30 30.58
N GLN A 29 31.94 -2.88 31.02
CA GLN A 29 30.61 -2.27 30.93
C GLN A 29 30.52 -0.92 31.63
N ARG A 30 31.17 -0.79 32.79
CA ARG A 30 31.26 0.48 33.54
C ARG A 30 32.27 1.46 32.96
N GLY A 31 33.06 1.06 31.97
CA GLY A 31 34.15 1.86 31.42
C GLY A 31 35.36 1.99 32.35
N ASP A 32 35.44 1.13 33.37
CA ASP A 32 36.52 1.17 34.36
C ASP A 32 37.78 0.46 33.84
N LYS A 33 38.58 1.19 33.06
CA LYS A 33 39.83 0.70 32.48
C LYS A 33 40.86 0.29 33.56
N ALA A 34 40.86 0.96 34.71
CA ALA A 34 41.79 0.65 35.79
C ALA A 34 41.45 -0.70 36.42
N ALA A 35 40.16 -0.95 36.68
CA ALA A 35 39.69 -2.25 37.16
C ALA A 35 39.95 -3.36 36.13
N VAL A 36 39.71 -3.12 34.83
CA VAL A 36 40.00 -4.10 33.77
C VAL A 36 41.49 -4.46 33.77
N ARG A 37 42.39 -3.46 33.81
CA ARG A 37 43.85 -3.71 33.89
C ARG A 37 44.22 -4.51 35.14
N ALA A 38 43.70 -4.14 36.32
CA ALA A 38 43.98 -4.83 37.57
C ALA A 38 43.48 -6.29 37.55
N LEU A 39 42.32 -6.57 36.93
CA LEU A 39 41.78 -7.92 36.78
C LEU A 39 42.63 -8.77 35.82
N ILE A 40 43.08 -8.20 34.70
CA ILE A 40 43.99 -8.85 33.75
C ILE A 40 45.32 -9.23 34.42
N LEU A 41 45.90 -8.32 35.20
CA LEU A 41 47.14 -8.58 35.98
C LEU A 41 46.93 -9.75 36.98
N LYS A 42 45.75 -9.89 37.52
CA LYS A 42 45.36 -11.02 38.40
C LYS A 42 44.99 -12.30 37.63
N LYS A 43 45.21 -12.31 36.32
CA LYS A 43 44.86 -13.44 35.41
C LYS A 43 43.38 -13.80 35.41
N ALA A 44 42.49 -12.81 35.63
CA ALA A 44 41.07 -13.01 35.45
C ALA A 44 40.77 -13.36 33.98
N ASP A 45 39.78 -14.21 33.74
CA ASP A 45 39.40 -14.62 32.37
C ASP A 45 38.77 -13.44 31.64
N VAL A 46 39.44 -12.95 30.60
CA VAL A 46 38.95 -11.85 29.73
C VAL A 46 37.79 -12.26 28.84
N ASN A 47 37.54 -13.58 28.70
CA ASN A 47 36.52 -14.17 27.89
C ASN A 47 35.29 -14.65 28.67
N ALA A 48 35.29 -14.46 30.00
CA ALA A 48 34.16 -14.81 30.85
C ALA A 48 32.91 -14.02 30.42
N PRO A 49 31.83 -14.71 29.94
CA PRO A 49 30.65 -14.03 29.44
C PRO A 49 29.71 -13.62 30.59
N GLN A 50 28.96 -12.56 30.37
CA GLN A 50 27.76 -12.24 31.13
C GLN A 50 26.63 -13.21 30.76
N ILE A 51 25.49 -13.10 31.43
CA ILE A 51 24.34 -14.03 31.24
C ILE A 51 23.78 -14.05 29.80
N ASP A 52 23.94 -12.95 29.09
CA ASP A 52 23.51 -12.78 27.68
C ASP A 52 24.61 -13.14 26.66
N GLY A 53 25.75 -13.69 27.15
CA GLY A 53 26.88 -14.03 26.31
C GLY A 53 27.85 -12.84 26.04
N THR A 54 27.53 -11.65 26.54
CA THR A 54 28.38 -10.47 26.33
C THR A 54 29.72 -10.59 27.09
N VAL A 55 30.83 -10.44 26.38
CA VAL A 55 32.18 -10.42 26.97
C VAL A 55 32.74 -8.99 26.99
N ALA A 56 33.85 -8.80 27.73
CA ALA A 56 34.51 -7.48 27.89
C ALA A 56 34.78 -6.78 26.53
N LEU A 57 35.17 -7.54 25.51
CA LEU A 57 35.43 -7.00 24.16
C LEU A 57 34.20 -6.38 23.51
N HIS A 58 32.99 -6.95 23.71
CA HIS A 58 31.74 -6.34 23.21
C HIS A 58 31.56 -4.93 23.82
N TRP A 59 31.74 -4.79 25.13
CA TRP A 59 31.59 -3.51 25.83
C TRP A 59 32.61 -2.46 25.38
N ALA A 60 33.87 -2.86 25.24
CA ALA A 60 34.94 -1.97 24.75
C ALA A 60 34.61 -1.44 23.34
N VAL A 61 34.16 -2.32 22.46
CA VAL A 61 33.76 -1.97 21.08
C VAL A 61 32.49 -1.12 21.06
N GLN A 62 31.50 -1.48 21.86
CA GLN A 62 30.26 -0.72 21.95
C GLN A 62 30.46 0.70 22.46
N ALA A 63 31.37 0.85 23.47
CA ALA A 63 31.80 2.14 23.98
C ALA A 63 32.71 2.91 23.01
N ASN A 64 33.03 2.32 21.87
CA ASN A 64 33.97 2.88 20.88
C ASN A 64 35.38 3.18 21.46
N ASP A 65 35.80 2.41 22.47
CA ASP A 65 37.03 2.58 23.19
C ASP A 65 38.18 1.77 22.57
N ALA A 66 38.93 2.43 21.71
CA ALA A 66 40.04 1.80 20.99
C ALA A 66 41.19 1.34 21.94
N GLU A 67 41.45 2.07 23.04
CA GLU A 67 42.49 1.71 24.00
C GLU A 67 42.11 0.43 24.76
N LEU A 68 40.88 0.39 25.27
CA LEU A 68 40.36 -0.80 25.96
C LEU A 68 40.27 -2.01 25.03
N THR A 69 39.85 -1.78 23.78
CA THR A 69 39.84 -2.82 22.73
C THR A 69 41.22 -3.41 22.52
N ASP A 70 42.24 -2.57 22.34
CA ASP A 70 43.63 -3.02 22.18
C ASP A 70 44.15 -3.78 23.42
N LEU A 71 43.83 -3.30 24.60
CA LEU A 71 44.23 -3.96 25.84
C LEU A 71 43.65 -5.38 25.93
N LEU A 72 42.35 -5.53 25.65
CA LEU A 72 41.65 -6.82 25.68
C LEU A 72 42.18 -7.76 24.60
N LEU A 73 42.37 -7.29 23.36
CA LEU A 73 42.93 -8.09 22.27
C LEU A 73 44.34 -8.63 22.61
N ARG A 74 45.24 -7.77 23.15
CA ARG A 74 46.57 -8.21 23.59
C ARG A 74 46.53 -9.19 24.77
N SER A 75 45.43 -9.16 25.53
CA SER A 75 45.21 -10.07 26.67
C SER A 75 44.51 -11.37 26.29
N GLY A 76 44.33 -11.64 24.98
CA GLY A 76 43.74 -12.88 24.47
C GLY A 76 42.22 -12.87 24.43
N ALA A 77 41.58 -11.71 24.30
CA ALA A 77 40.15 -11.66 24.10
C ALA A 77 39.73 -12.34 22.79
N ASN A 78 38.70 -13.15 22.85
CA ASN A 78 38.14 -13.86 21.70
C ASN A 78 37.41 -12.88 20.77
N VAL A 79 38.01 -12.61 19.61
CA VAL A 79 37.44 -11.72 18.57
C VAL A 79 36.16 -12.23 17.95
N SER A 80 35.92 -13.54 18.04
CA SER A 80 34.76 -14.23 17.51
C SER A 80 33.70 -14.54 18.57
N ALA A 81 33.83 -14.00 19.78
CA ALA A 81 32.81 -14.15 20.81
C ALA A 81 31.47 -13.62 20.30
N ALA A 82 30.40 -14.33 20.62
CA ALA A 82 29.04 -13.93 20.21
C ALA A 82 28.13 -13.89 21.43
N THR A 83 27.26 -12.91 21.47
CA THR A 83 26.14 -12.87 22.41
C THR A 83 25.14 -13.98 22.12
N VAL A 84 24.19 -14.23 23.02
CA VAL A 84 23.06 -15.17 22.79
C VAL A 84 22.26 -14.80 21.53
N ALA A 85 22.20 -13.53 21.18
CA ALA A 85 21.58 -13.04 19.95
C ALA A 85 22.46 -13.19 18.69
N GLY A 86 23.70 -13.67 18.83
CA GLY A 86 24.66 -13.86 17.75
C GLY A 86 25.46 -12.60 17.38
N ALA A 87 25.35 -11.51 18.13
CA ALA A 87 26.10 -10.30 17.85
C ALA A 87 27.59 -10.50 18.20
N THR A 88 28.48 -10.11 17.29
CA THR A 88 29.94 -10.18 17.47
C THR A 88 30.54 -8.78 17.68
N PRO A 89 31.75 -8.66 18.28
CA PRO A 89 32.47 -7.38 18.36
C PRO A 89 32.60 -6.69 16.98
N LEU A 90 32.83 -7.47 15.92
CA LEU A 90 32.98 -6.93 14.56
C LEU A 90 31.69 -6.26 14.06
N GLN A 91 30.55 -6.88 14.30
CA GLN A 91 29.25 -6.32 13.94
C GLN A 91 28.95 -5.03 14.72
N LEU A 92 29.25 -5.00 16.02
CA LEU A 92 29.10 -3.78 16.84
C LEU A 92 30.00 -2.65 16.34
N ALA A 93 31.26 -2.96 15.99
CA ALA A 93 32.16 -1.98 15.39
C ALA A 93 31.66 -1.45 14.06
N ALA A 94 31.01 -2.29 13.24
CA ALA A 94 30.40 -1.91 11.97
C ALA A 94 29.23 -0.95 12.17
N ILE A 95 28.35 -1.23 13.13
CA ILE A 95 27.22 -0.35 13.49
C ILE A 95 27.72 1.01 13.99
N ASN A 96 28.76 1.01 14.84
CA ASN A 96 29.35 2.24 15.36
C ASN A 96 30.11 3.04 14.28
N GLY A 97 30.55 2.37 13.21
CA GLY A 97 31.28 2.97 12.11
C GLY A 97 32.76 3.24 12.43
N ASN A 98 33.31 2.61 13.47
CA ASN A 98 34.72 2.82 13.81
C ASN A 98 35.65 1.97 12.96
N ALA A 99 36.11 2.55 11.86
CA ALA A 99 37.03 1.92 10.92
C ALA A 99 38.34 1.42 11.58
N ALA A 100 38.85 2.14 12.58
CA ALA A 100 40.08 1.76 13.28
C ALA A 100 39.87 0.50 14.15
N ILE A 101 38.76 0.42 14.88
CA ILE A 101 38.43 -0.77 15.70
C ILE A 101 38.15 -1.95 14.78
N LEU A 102 37.40 -1.75 13.67
CA LEU A 102 37.18 -2.78 12.65
C LEU A 102 38.49 -3.37 12.13
N GLY A 103 39.43 -2.49 11.74
CA GLY A 103 40.75 -2.92 11.27
C GLY A 103 41.53 -3.73 12.31
N ARG A 104 41.45 -3.36 13.60
CA ARG A 104 42.10 -4.09 14.71
C ARG A 104 41.50 -5.46 14.95
N LEU A 105 40.18 -5.54 14.98
CA LEU A 105 39.44 -6.81 15.16
C LEU A 105 39.76 -7.81 14.01
N ILE A 106 39.75 -7.34 12.77
CA ILE A 106 40.05 -8.19 11.60
C ILE A 106 41.53 -8.61 11.63
N THR A 107 42.46 -7.69 11.99
CA THR A 107 43.89 -8.03 12.15
C THR A 107 44.11 -9.05 13.28
N ALA A 108 43.28 -9.02 14.31
CA ALA A 108 43.30 -10.00 15.41
C ALA A 108 42.58 -11.32 15.06
N GLY A 109 42.09 -11.49 13.83
CA GLY A 109 41.52 -12.74 13.32
C GLY A 109 39.98 -12.79 13.24
N ALA A 110 39.29 -11.66 13.43
CA ALA A 110 37.85 -11.63 13.20
C ALA A 110 37.55 -11.83 11.68
N ASP A 111 36.67 -12.77 11.33
CA ASP A 111 36.25 -13.00 9.96
C ASP A 111 35.16 -11.98 9.56
N PRO A 112 35.41 -11.12 8.55
CA PRO A 112 34.43 -10.12 8.09
C PRO A 112 33.16 -10.73 7.48
N ASN A 113 33.16 -12.02 7.17
CA ASN A 113 32.07 -12.71 6.50
C ASN A 113 31.20 -13.55 7.44
N VAL A 114 31.60 -13.69 8.68
CA VAL A 114 30.81 -14.45 9.65
C VAL A 114 29.57 -13.65 10.04
N SER A 115 28.45 -14.33 10.05
CA SER A 115 27.22 -13.88 10.67
C SER A 115 26.68 -14.98 11.57
N LEU A 116 26.51 -14.66 12.84
CA LEU A 116 25.93 -15.56 13.85
C LEU A 116 24.54 -15.10 14.30
N THR A 117 24.02 -14.01 13.73
CA THR A 117 22.66 -13.54 13.96
C THR A 117 21.65 -14.47 13.30
N ARG A 118 20.44 -14.53 13.82
CA ARG A 118 19.36 -15.36 13.23
C ARG A 118 18.98 -14.94 11.82
N SER A 119 19.11 -13.66 11.52
CA SER A 119 18.84 -13.07 10.20
C SER A 119 19.97 -13.28 9.20
N GLY A 120 21.17 -13.65 9.65
CA GLY A 120 22.32 -13.81 8.76
C GLY A 120 22.99 -12.50 8.35
N ASP A 121 22.75 -11.40 9.06
CA ASP A 121 23.34 -10.09 8.76
C ASP A 121 24.86 -10.11 8.95
N THR A 122 25.60 -9.65 7.94
CA THR A 122 27.04 -9.47 8.01
C THR A 122 27.42 -8.09 8.55
N ALA A 123 28.68 -7.94 9.00
CA ALA A 123 29.20 -6.63 9.40
C ALA A 123 29.09 -5.59 8.26
N LEU A 124 29.28 -6.01 7.01
CA LEU A 124 29.14 -5.14 5.83
C LEU A 124 27.70 -4.63 5.67
N MET A 125 26.70 -5.50 5.85
CA MET A 125 25.29 -5.09 5.78
C MET A 125 24.95 -4.08 6.87
N MET A 126 25.43 -4.29 8.09
CA MET A 126 25.18 -3.38 9.21
C MET A 126 25.85 -2.02 9.01
N ALA A 127 27.08 -1.99 8.50
CA ALA A 127 27.78 -0.75 8.17
C ALA A 127 27.06 0.01 7.02
N ALA A 128 26.61 -0.71 6.00
CA ALA A 128 25.86 -0.15 4.87
C ALA A 128 24.52 0.44 5.32
N ARG A 129 23.77 -0.29 6.14
CA ARG A 129 22.48 0.15 6.69
C ARG A 129 22.58 1.39 7.58
N THR A 130 23.68 1.49 8.37
CA THR A 130 23.85 2.60 9.31
C THR A 130 24.58 3.82 8.71
N GLY A 131 24.88 3.81 7.42
CA GLY A 131 25.49 4.95 6.74
C GLY A 131 26.99 5.14 7.04
N LYS A 132 27.73 4.06 7.36
CA LYS A 132 29.13 4.14 7.82
C LYS A 132 30.12 3.85 6.69
N ALA A 133 30.33 4.82 5.79
CA ALA A 133 31.15 4.65 4.58
C ALA A 133 32.59 4.18 4.87
N ASP A 134 33.24 4.71 5.89
CA ASP A 134 34.60 4.30 6.23
C ASP A 134 34.64 2.86 6.76
N ALA A 135 33.62 2.45 7.51
CA ALA A 135 33.48 1.07 7.96
C ALA A 135 33.28 0.12 6.77
N VAL A 136 32.40 0.49 5.82
CA VAL A 136 32.17 -0.25 4.58
C VAL A 136 33.48 -0.41 3.79
N ARG A 137 34.26 0.66 3.66
CA ARG A 137 35.55 0.65 2.96
C ARG A 137 36.54 -0.33 3.60
N VAL A 138 36.71 -0.23 4.92
CA VAL A 138 37.63 -1.12 5.66
C VAL A 138 37.19 -2.57 5.55
N LEU A 139 35.91 -2.87 5.69
CA LEU A 139 35.39 -4.23 5.55
C LEU A 139 35.66 -4.82 4.16
N LEU A 140 35.39 -4.06 3.11
CA LEU A 140 35.65 -4.47 1.72
C LEU A 140 37.15 -4.66 1.45
N ASP A 141 38.00 -3.73 1.91
CA ASP A 141 39.46 -3.82 1.78
C ASP A 141 40.08 -5.02 2.54
N ARG A 142 39.33 -5.53 3.52
CA ARG A 142 39.72 -6.70 4.34
C ARG A 142 38.98 -7.98 3.96
N GLY A 143 38.35 -8.03 2.79
CA GLY A 143 37.80 -9.25 2.20
C GLY A 143 36.35 -9.56 2.58
N ALA A 144 35.56 -8.59 3.01
CA ALA A 144 34.12 -8.78 3.14
C ALA A 144 33.51 -9.06 1.76
N LYS A 145 32.68 -10.11 1.67
CA LYS A 145 32.00 -10.51 0.44
C LYS A 145 30.84 -9.55 0.17
N VAL A 146 30.96 -8.77 -0.91
CA VAL A 146 30.03 -7.69 -1.23
C VAL A 146 28.61 -8.18 -1.55
N ASN A 147 28.45 -9.39 -2.11
CA ASN A 147 27.19 -9.95 -2.60
C ASN A 147 26.56 -10.99 -1.66
N THR A 148 27.02 -11.07 -0.43
CA THR A 148 26.37 -11.92 0.59
C THR A 148 24.91 -11.48 0.77
N GLN A 149 24.00 -12.46 0.83
CA GLN A 149 22.59 -12.25 1.17
C GLN A 149 22.31 -12.72 2.59
N GLU A 150 21.55 -11.97 3.36
CA GLU A 150 21.06 -12.43 4.65
C GLU A 150 19.96 -13.51 4.45
N THR A 151 19.68 -14.29 5.50
CA THR A 151 18.89 -15.53 5.39
C THR A 151 17.38 -15.31 5.46
N TRP A 152 16.91 -14.14 5.86
CA TRP A 152 15.48 -13.88 6.08
C TRP A 152 14.78 -13.31 4.84
N GLY A 153 15.31 -12.27 4.25
CA GLY A 153 14.73 -11.58 3.09
C GLY A 153 15.61 -11.65 1.84
N GLY A 154 16.83 -12.20 1.95
CA GLY A 154 17.80 -12.25 0.85
C GLY A 154 18.33 -10.86 0.48
N THR A 155 18.33 -9.92 1.41
CA THR A 155 18.83 -8.58 1.16
C THR A 155 20.36 -8.55 1.20
N THR A 156 20.96 -7.71 0.35
CA THR A 156 22.41 -7.48 0.26
C THR A 156 22.79 -6.18 0.95
N ALA A 157 24.08 -5.96 1.17
CA ALA A 157 24.58 -4.68 1.65
C ALA A 157 24.20 -3.51 0.73
N LEU A 158 24.15 -3.74 -0.61
CA LEU A 158 23.70 -2.74 -1.56
C LEU A 158 22.21 -2.37 -1.38
N MET A 159 21.35 -3.37 -1.18
CA MET A 159 19.92 -3.13 -0.93
C MET A 159 19.71 -2.34 0.36
N TRP A 160 20.46 -2.63 1.42
CA TRP A 160 20.41 -1.88 2.67
C TRP A 160 20.88 -0.43 2.50
N ALA A 161 21.99 -0.20 1.78
CA ALA A 161 22.48 1.16 1.53
C ALA A 161 21.43 2.00 0.78
N VAL A 162 20.76 1.41 -0.21
CA VAL A 162 19.72 2.08 -0.98
C VAL A 162 18.46 2.31 -0.15
N SER A 163 18.02 1.30 0.61
CA SER A 163 16.82 1.40 1.48
C SER A 163 16.94 2.51 2.52
N GLU A 164 18.13 2.74 3.02
CA GLU A 164 18.38 3.79 4.03
C GLU A 164 18.92 5.11 3.43
N LYS A 165 18.90 5.22 2.09
CA LYS A 165 19.30 6.43 1.33
C LYS A 165 20.76 6.86 1.59
N HIS A 166 21.67 5.92 1.39
CA HIS A 166 23.11 6.16 1.50
C HIS A 166 23.81 6.08 0.13
N PRO A 167 23.65 7.08 -0.77
CA PRO A 167 24.16 7.00 -2.14
C PRO A 167 25.69 6.92 -2.21
N GLU A 168 26.41 7.49 -1.25
CA GLU A 168 27.86 7.35 -1.18
C GLU A 168 28.28 5.89 -0.99
N ILE A 169 27.57 5.16 -0.12
CA ILE A 169 27.81 3.73 0.12
C ILE A 169 27.35 2.91 -1.08
N THR A 170 26.20 3.25 -1.66
CA THR A 170 25.72 2.65 -2.92
C THR A 170 26.78 2.71 -3.99
N LYS A 171 27.38 3.89 -4.20
CA LYS A 171 28.50 4.08 -5.15
C LYS A 171 29.70 3.19 -4.81
N LEU A 172 30.12 3.21 -3.54
CA LEU A 172 31.28 2.42 -3.07
C LEU A 172 31.04 0.92 -3.28
N LEU A 173 29.87 0.41 -2.95
CA LEU A 173 29.53 -1.01 -3.14
C LEU A 173 29.53 -1.40 -4.62
N ILE A 174 28.96 -0.56 -5.51
CA ILE A 174 28.98 -0.77 -6.96
C ILE A 174 30.44 -0.81 -7.48
N GLU A 175 31.29 0.13 -7.08
CA GLU A 175 32.71 0.18 -7.44
C GLU A 175 33.49 -1.06 -6.97
N ARG A 176 32.99 -1.74 -5.93
CA ARG A 176 33.58 -2.98 -5.38
C ARG A 176 32.88 -4.25 -5.89
N GLY A 177 32.09 -4.16 -6.94
CA GLY A 177 31.49 -5.31 -7.63
C GLY A 177 30.20 -5.82 -7.00
N ALA A 178 29.44 -4.95 -6.33
CA ALA A 178 28.09 -5.32 -5.90
C ALA A 178 27.20 -5.60 -7.13
N ASP A 179 26.44 -6.67 -7.06
CA ASP A 179 25.49 -7.04 -8.10
C ASP A 179 24.26 -6.10 -8.04
N VAL A 180 24.20 -5.17 -9.01
CA VAL A 180 23.11 -4.20 -9.13
C VAL A 180 21.78 -4.84 -9.53
N ASN A 181 21.79 -6.09 -9.95
CA ASN A 181 20.62 -6.89 -10.33
C ASN A 181 20.32 -8.02 -9.32
N ALA A 182 21.02 -8.07 -8.20
CA ALA A 182 20.72 -9.00 -7.12
C ALA A 182 19.22 -8.92 -6.74
N ARG A 183 18.64 -10.05 -6.39
CA ARG A 183 17.22 -10.13 -6.03
C ARG A 183 17.05 -10.57 -4.58
N SER A 184 16.17 -9.90 -3.85
CA SER A 184 15.69 -10.40 -2.56
C SER A 184 14.98 -11.75 -2.73
N TYR A 185 14.77 -12.49 -1.64
CA TYR A 185 14.10 -13.78 -1.75
C TYR A 185 12.67 -13.66 -2.27
N TYR A 186 12.28 -14.66 -3.02
CA TYR A 186 10.92 -14.85 -3.47
C TYR A 186 10.10 -15.51 -2.37
N VAL A 187 8.98 -14.89 -2.00
CA VAL A 187 8.02 -15.47 -1.07
C VAL A 187 6.79 -15.91 -1.87
N PRO A 188 6.63 -17.22 -2.10
CA PRO A 188 5.46 -17.72 -2.82
C PRO A 188 4.18 -17.50 -2.02
N SER A 189 3.09 -17.25 -2.70
CA SER A 189 1.77 -16.93 -2.19
C SER A 189 1.09 -18.02 -1.33
N ALA A 190 1.72 -19.17 -1.11
CA ALA A 190 1.05 -20.41 -0.72
C ALA A 190 0.79 -20.60 0.78
N SER A 191 1.02 -19.67 1.64
CA SER A 191 0.93 -19.95 3.08
C SER A 191 0.23 -18.91 3.92
N GLY A 192 -0.96 -18.48 3.61
CA GLY A 192 -1.95 -17.84 4.52
C GLY A 192 -1.48 -17.10 5.79
N ARG A 193 -0.20 -16.76 5.90
CA ARG A 193 0.41 -16.00 7.00
C ARG A 193 1.50 -15.08 6.45
N GLY A 194 1.09 -14.19 5.52
CA GLY A 194 1.87 -13.00 5.28
C GLY A 194 1.82 -12.11 6.52
N PHE A 195 2.88 -11.39 6.80
CA PHE A 195 2.84 -10.29 7.76
C PHE A 195 1.62 -9.43 7.44
N GLU A 196 0.73 -9.25 8.41
CA GLU A 196 -0.47 -8.42 8.26
C GLU A 196 -0.06 -7.07 7.66
N GLY A 197 -0.50 -6.80 6.43
CA GLY A 197 -0.37 -5.50 5.76
C GLY A 197 0.55 -5.44 4.53
N THR A 198 1.23 -6.50 4.11
CA THR A 198 2.23 -6.42 3.03
C THR A 198 1.99 -7.32 1.80
N THR A 199 1.08 -8.27 1.86
CA THR A 199 0.73 -9.08 0.68
C THR A 199 -0.47 -8.49 -0.04
N PRO A 200 -0.33 -8.08 -1.31
CA PRO A 200 -1.49 -7.68 -2.11
C PRO A 200 -2.37 -8.89 -2.35
N VAL A 201 -3.59 -8.84 -1.86
CA VAL A 201 -4.61 -9.86 -2.13
C VAL A 201 -5.52 -9.33 -3.22
N ALA A 202 -5.62 -9.98 -4.36
CA ALA A 202 -6.60 -9.66 -5.38
C ALA A 202 -7.77 -10.65 -5.35
N GLN A 203 -8.94 -10.17 -5.68
CA GLN A 203 -10.11 -11.02 -5.88
C GLN A 203 -10.14 -11.50 -7.32
N LYS A 204 -10.13 -12.81 -7.52
CA LYS A 204 -10.35 -13.40 -8.85
C LYS A 204 -11.76 -13.10 -9.36
N PRO A 205 -11.97 -13.19 -10.68
CA PRO A 205 -13.30 -13.04 -11.27
C PRO A 205 -14.34 -14.06 -10.74
N ASP A 206 -13.90 -15.15 -10.15
CA ASP A 206 -14.74 -16.19 -9.51
C ASP A 206 -15.05 -15.92 -8.04
N GLY A 207 -14.61 -14.78 -7.48
CA GLY A 207 -14.84 -14.40 -6.09
C GLY A 207 -13.76 -14.91 -5.11
N ASN A 208 -12.84 -15.76 -5.56
CA ASN A 208 -11.75 -16.26 -4.72
C ASN A 208 -10.65 -15.22 -4.58
N PHE A 209 -9.87 -15.32 -3.50
CA PHE A 209 -8.71 -14.45 -3.28
C PHE A 209 -7.46 -15.09 -3.87
N GLU A 210 -6.71 -14.30 -4.64
CA GLU A 210 -5.39 -14.68 -5.09
C GLU A 210 -4.35 -13.91 -4.29
N GLU A 211 -3.52 -14.64 -3.57
CA GLU A 211 -2.35 -14.08 -2.94
C GLU A 211 -1.26 -13.99 -4.01
N PHE A 212 -0.66 -12.80 -4.18
CA PHE A 212 0.46 -12.63 -5.09
C PHE A 212 1.76 -12.94 -4.36
N ALA A 213 2.67 -13.52 -5.09
CA ALA A 213 4.04 -13.66 -4.64
C ALA A 213 4.63 -12.30 -4.27
N SER A 214 5.48 -12.26 -3.27
CA SER A 214 6.21 -11.06 -2.86
C SER A 214 7.73 -11.28 -2.95
N GLY A 215 8.50 -10.22 -2.78
CA GLY A 215 9.95 -10.31 -2.89
C GLY A 215 10.45 -10.15 -4.33
N TRP A 216 11.61 -10.76 -4.63
CA TRP A 216 12.36 -10.56 -5.89
C TRP A 216 12.67 -9.09 -6.19
N LEU A 217 12.77 -8.27 -5.15
CA LEU A 217 13.09 -6.86 -5.31
C LEU A 217 14.56 -6.69 -5.68
N THR A 218 14.82 -5.82 -6.68
CA THR A 218 16.17 -5.40 -7.05
C THR A 218 16.57 -4.13 -6.27
N PRO A 219 17.87 -3.79 -6.19
CA PRO A 219 18.31 -2.52 -5.61
C PRO A 219 17.61 -1.28 -6.22
N LEU A 220 17.32 -1.29 -7.53
CA LEU A 220 16.60 -0.21 -8.20
C LEU A 220 15.15 -0.08 -7.72
N MET A 221 14.50 -1.19 -7.39
CA MET A 221 13.16 -1.19 -6.81
C MET A 221 13.15 -0.62 -5.38
N PHE A 222 14.20 -0.88 -4.59
CA PHE A 222 14.38 -0.22 -3.30
C PHE A 222 14.55 1.31 -3.47
N ALA A 223 15.38 1.75 -4.43
CA ALA A 223 15.51 3.18 -4.74
C ALA A 223 14.17 3.81 -5.15
N ALA A 224 13.36 3.10 -5.92
CA ALA A 224 12.04 3.55 -6.35
C ALA A 224 11.06 3.68 -5.18
N ARG A 225 11.08 2.77 -4.22
CA ARG A 225 10.24 2.84 -3.02
C ARG A 225 10.61 3.99 -2.10
N GLU A 226 11.90 4.22 -1.95
CA GLU A 226 12.42 5.21 -1.01
C GLU A 226 12.59 6.62 -1.61
N ASN A 227 12.31 6.82 -2.91
CA ASN A 227 12.61 8.05 -3.64
C ASN A 227 14.08 8.46 -3.53
N ASP A 228 15.00 7.47 -3.63
CA ASP A 228 16.44 7.73 -3.64
C ASP A 228 16.94 7.91 -5.08
N LEU A 229 16.79 9.12 -5.60
CA LEU A 229 17.16 9.47 -6.97
C LEU A 229 18.66 9.28 -7.23
N GLU A 230 19.51 9.62 -6.28
CA GLU A 230 20.96 9.50 -6.45
C GLU A 230 21.39 8.03 -6.58
N SER A 231 20.89 7.16 -5.70
CA SER A 231 21.15 5.71 -5.83
C SER A 231 20.53 5.15 -7.10
N ALA A 232 19.32 5.58 -7.51
CA ALA A 232 18.71 5.15 -8.77
C ALA A 232 19.61 5.47 -9.97
N ARG A 233 20.17 6.68 -10.05
CA ARG A 233 21.10 7.11 -11.09
C ARG A 233 22.36 6.25 -11.12
N LEU A 234 22.94 5.98 -9.95
CA LEU A 234 24.14 5.14 -9.83
C LEU A 234 23.86 3.70 -10.31
N LEU A 235 22.73 3.14 -9.90
CA LEU A 235 22.32 1.79 -10.25
C LEU A 235 22.08 1.63 -11.76
N VAL A 236 21.31 2.54 -12.38
CA VAL A 236 21.03 2.50 -13.82
C VAL A 236 22.33 2.69 -14.63
N LYS A 237 23.19 3.63 -14.20
CA LYS A 237 24.52 3.82 -14.82
C LYS A 237 25.39 2.57 -14.73
N ALA A 238 25.24 1.78 -13.68
CA ALA A 238 25.97 0.52 -13.49
C ALA A 238 25.31 -0.69 -14.17
N GLY A 239 24.22 -0.50 -14.93
CA GLY A 239 23.53 -1.56 -15.67
C GLY A 239 22.41 -2.27 -14.92
N ALA A 240 21.80 -1.61 -13.94
CA ALA A 240 20.59 -2.15 -13.32
C ALA A 240 19.45 -2.26 -14.35
N GLY A 241 18.76 -3.38 -14.35
CA GLY A 241 17.63 -3.65 -15.25
C GLY A 241 16.42 -2.80 -14.91
N VAL A 242 16.17 -1.73 -15.69
CA VAL A 242 15.07 -0.77 -15.46
C VAL A 242 13.71 -1.47 -15.49
N ASN A 243 13.55 -2.49 -16.33
CA ASN A 243 12.30 -3.22 -16.52
C ASN A 243 12.25 -4.56 -15.77
N ALA A 244 13.13 -4.78 -14.81
CA ALA A 244 13.06 -5.96 -13.95
C ALA A 244 11.74 -5.96 -13.15
N GLN A 245 11.15 -7.15 -12.98
CA GLN A 245 9.88 -7.30 -12.23
C GLN A 245 10.13 -7.98 -10.89
N SER A 246 9.38 -7.54 -9.89
CA SER A 246 9.26 -8.16 -8.57
C SER A 246 8.44 -9.45 -8.59
N GLY A 247 8.29 -10.12 -7.47
CA GLY A 247 7.50 -11.35 -7.37
C GLY A 247 6.02 -11.17 -7.71
N ASP A 248 5.45 -10.01 -7.49
CA ASP A 248 4.10 -9.62 -7.87
C ASP A 248 4.03 -8.91 -9.24
N GLY A 249 5.12 -8.91 -9.99
CA GLY A 249 5.19 -8.38 -11.34
C GLY A 249 5.39 -6.88 -11.47
N LYS A 250 5.49 -6.12 -10.36
CA LYS A 250 5.76 -4.69 -10.43
C LYS A 250 7.20 -4.41 -10.84
N ASP A 251 7.41 -3.44 -11.71
CA ASP A 251 8.71 -2.87 -12.00
C ASP A 251 9.04 -1.66 -11.11
N ALA A 252 10.24 -1.12 -11.25
CA ALA A 252 10.66 0.04 -10.45
C ALA A 252 9.80 1.28 -10.70
N LEU A 253 9.30 1.50 -11.94
CA LEU A 253 8.44 2.63 -12.27
C LEU A 253 7.05 2.50 -11.62
N SER A 254 6.45 1.31 -11.68
CA SER A 254 5.19 1.01 -10.99
C SER A 254 5.30 1.21 -9.48
N LEU A 255 6.41 0.74 -8.88
CA LEU A 255 6.67 0.95 -7.45
C LEU A 255 6.87 2.43 -7.11
N ALA A 256 7.57 3.19 -7.95
CA ALA A 256 7.76 4.61 -7.75
C ALA A 256 6.42 5.37 -7.70
N PHE A 257 5.50 5.09 -8.62
CA PHE A 257 4.15 5.68 -8.56
C PHE A 257 3.33 5.16 -7.39
N PHE A 258 3.43 3.86 -7.10
CA PHE A 258 2.74 3.26 -5.95
C PHE A 258 3.12 3.95 -4.64
N ASP A 259 4.39 4.26 -4.41
CA ASP A 259 4.89 4.90 -3.19
C ASP A 259 4.92 6.45 -3.26
N GLY A 260 4.70 7.04 -4.44
CA GLY A 260 4.71 8.49 -4.66
C GLY A 260 6.12 9.07 -4.84
N SER A 261 7.05 8.25 -5.26
CA SER A 261 8.47 8.58 -5.50
C SER A 261 8.67 9.24 -6.87
N TYR A 262 8.14 10.45 -7.03
CA TYR A 262 8.03 11.10 -8.34
C TYR A 262 9.37 11.50 -8.98
N ASP A 263 10.41 11.79 -8.18
CA ASP A 263 11.72 12.11 -8.73
C ASP A 263 12.36 10.90 -9.39
N VAL A 264 12.22 9.73 -8.75
CA VAL A 264 12.69 8.46 -9.33
C VAL A 264 11.79 8.04 -10.48
N ALA A 265 10.46 8.23 -10.39
CA ALA A 265 9.55 7.94 -11.49
C ALA A 265 9.92 8.73 -12.75
N GLU A 266 10.15 10.04 -12.62
CA GLU A 266 10.59 10.89 -13.72
C GLU A 266 11.90 10.42 -14.34
N PHE A 267 12.89 10.12 -13.51
CA PHE A 267 14.17 9.58 -13.97
C PHE A 267 14.02 8.26 -14.71
N LEU A 268 13.15 7.35 -14.23
CA LEU A 268 12.92 6.05 -14.89
C LEU A 268 12.23 6.21 -16.24
N ILE A 269 11.28 7.14 -16.38
CA ILE A 269 10.67 7.48 -17.68
C ILE A 269 11.76 7.97 -18.64
N ASP A 270 12.64 8.87 -18.21
CA ASP A 270 13.76 9.37 -19.00
C ASP A 270 14.82 8.30 -19.32
N SER A 271 14.88 7.26 -18.50
CA SER A 271 15.74 6.09 -18.69
C SER A 271 15.07 4.99 -19.53
N HIS A 272 14.00 5.32 -20.27
CA HIS A 272 13.28 4.42 -21.16
C HIS A 272 12.67 3.18 -20.48
N ALA A 273 12.13 3.35 -19.27
CA ALA A 273 11.31 2.33 -18.64
C ALA A 273 10.13 1.94 -19.54
N ASN A 274 9.76 0.66 -19.53
CA ASN A 274 8.61 0.18 -20.30
C ASN A 274 7.30 0.68 -19.67
N LEU A 275 6.67 1.65 -20.32
CA LEU A 275 5.44 2.31 -19.84
C LEU A 275 4.20 1.41 -19.90
N ASN A 276 4.28 0.29 -20.64
CA ASN A 276 3.17 -0.62 -20.87
C ASN A 276 3.38 -2.00 -20.22
N GLN A 277 4.42 -2.14 -19.40
CA GLN A 277 4.63 -3.36 -18.63
C GLN A 277 3.53 -3.50 -17.58
N THR A 278 3.01 -4.71 -17.44
CA THR A 278 1.94 -4.97 -16.47
C THR A 278 2.44 -5.82 -15.32
N ASP A 279 1.94 -5.55 -14.12
CA ASP A 279 2.09 -6.43 -12.98
C ASP A 279 1.14 -7.66 -13.06
N ALA A 280 1.16 -8.50 -12.06
CA ALA A 280 0.33 -9.71 -11.98
C ALA A 280 -1.19 -9.41 -12.04
N GLN A 281 -1.61 -8.21 -11.71
CA GLN A 281 -3.00 -7.74 -11.76
C GLN A 281 -3.32 -6.96 -13.04
N ARG A 282 -2.34 -6.89 -13.97
CA ARG A 282 -2.40 -6.11 -15.19
C ARG A 282 -2.43 -4.59 -14.99
N PHE A 283 -2.00 -4.10 -13.84
CA PHE A 283 -1.79 -2.66 -13.67
C PHE A 283 -0.53 -2.22 -14.39
N THR A 284 -0.66 -1.17 -15.21
CA THR A 284 0.47 -0.49 -15.86
C THR A 284 1.03 0.62 -14.95
N PRO A 285 2.26 1.12 -15.19
CA PRO A 285 2.76 2.31 -14.53
C PRO A 285 1.83 3.52 -14.67
N LEU A 286 1.20 3.69 -15.85
CA LEU A 286 0.21 4.74 -16.08
C LEU A 286 -1.00 4.59 -15.15
N PHE A 287 -1.51 3.36 -14.96
CA PHE A 287 -2.64 3.14 -14.04
C PHE A 287 -2.25 3.50 -12.60
N TRP A 288 -1.06 3.11 -12.15
CA TRP A 288 -0.58 3.47 -10.80
C TRP A 288 -0.44 4.98 -10.60
N ALA A 289 0.04 5.72 -11.62
CA ALA A 289 0.12 7.18 -11.60
C ALA A 289 -1.28 7.82 -11.49
N VAL A 290 -2.23 7.34 -12.28
CA VAL A 290 -3.63 7.80 -12.28
C VAL A 290 -4.32 7.48 -10.96
N ASP A 291 -4.13 6.26 -10.45
CA ASP A 291 -4.68 5.85 -9.15
C ASP A 291 -4.13 6.72 -8.02
N ARG A 292 -2.82 6.95 -8.02
CA ARG A 292 -2.16 7.80 -7.02
C ARG A 292 -2.68 9.23 -7.02
N ARG A 293 -2.89 9.86 -8.20
CA ARG A 293 -3.46 11.20 -8.32
C ARG A 293 -4.87 11.28 -7.73
N ASN A 294 -5.64 10.22 -7.87
CA ASN A 294 -7.06 10.16 -7.51
C ASN A 294 -7.33 9.51 -6.15
N MET A 295 -6.29 9.23 -5.38
CA MET A 295 -6.43 8.84 -3.97
C MET A 295 -6.63 10.07 -3.09
N GLU A 296 -7.46 9.94 -2.08
CA GLU A 296 -7.54 10.93 -1.02
C GLU A 296 -6.24 10.90 -0.20
N THR A 297 -5.58 12.05 -0.11
CA THR A 297 -4.48 12.24 0.84
C THR A 297 -5.09 12.36 2.22
N ALA A 298 -5.28 11.22 2.89
CA ALA A 298 -5.81 11.23 4.24
C ALA A 298 -4.86 12.02 5.17
N PRO A 299 -5.37 12.90 6.03
CA PRO A 299 -4.54 13.64 6.98
C PRO A 299 -3.75 12.72 7.93
N ASN A 300 -4.08 11.43 7.95
CA ASN A 300 -3.42 10.40 8.76
C ASN A 300 -2.16 9.79 8.10
N PHE A 301 -1.83 10.18 6.86
CA PHE A 301 -0.64 9.72 6.14
C PHE A 301 0.26 10.89 5.72
N PRO A 302 0.86 11.61 6.68
CA PRO A 302 1.64 12.83 6.41
C PRO A 302 2.93 12.60 5.61
N TRP A 303 3.33 11.33 5.42
CA TRP A 303 4.50 10.95 4.60
C TRP A 303 4.18 10.79 3.11
N MET A 304 2.89 10.95 2.72
CA MET A 304 2.54 10.87 1.31
C MET A 304 2.98 12.16 0.57
N GLU A 305 3.77 11.98 -0.49
CA GLU A 305 4.12 13.06 -1.41
C GLU A 305 2.85 13.77 -1.90
N THR A 306 2.81 15.08 -1.75
CA THR A 306 1.66 15.92 -2.14
C THR A 306 1.78 16.50 -3.56
N ARG A 307 2.92 16.27 -4.24
CA ARG A 307 3.13 16.71 -5.62
C ARG A 307 2.11 16.05 -6.55
N ASP A 308 1.52 16.85 -7.44
CA ASP A 308 0.59 16.33 -8.45
C ASP A 308 1.35 15.55 -9.53
N PRO A 309 1.03 14.26 -9.77
CA PRO A 309 1.68 13.48 -10.80
C PRO A 309 1.21 13.80 -12.24
N LEU A 310 0.27 14.72 -12.44
CA LEU A 310 -0.29 15.03 -13.76
C LEU A 310 0.77 15.35 -14.83
N PRO A 311 1.83 16.12 -14.53
CA PRO A 311 2.90 16.35 -15.50
C PRO A 311 3.62 15.06 -15.93
N LEU A 312 3.81 14.11 -15.00
CA LEU A 312 4.43 12.83 -15.30
C LEU A 312 3.48 11.91 -16.08
N ILE A 313 2.19 11.94 -15.77
CA ILE A 313 1.15 11.25 -16.55
C ILE A 313 1.17 11.74 -17.99
N LYS A 314 1.21 13.08 -18.19
CA LYS A 314 1.33 13.65 -19.52
C LYS A 314 2.61 13.17 -20.23
N LYS A 315 3.75 13.23 -19.55
CA LYS A 315 5.04 12.77 -20.09
C LYS A 315 5.00 11.30 -20.53
N MET A 316 4.33 10.43 -19.74
CA MET A 316 4.15 9.02 -20.09
C MET A 316 3.25 8.83 -21.32
N LEU A 317 2.15 9.58 -21.41
CA LEU A 317 1.24 9.55 -22.56
C LEU A 317 1.92 10.05 -23.82
N ASP A 318 2.66 11.16 -23.75
CA ASP A 318 3.49 11.69 -24.84
C ASP A 318 4.56 10.67 -25.32
N ALA A 319 5.05 9.82 -24.40
CA ALA A 319 6.02 8.76 -24.68
C ALA A 319 5.40 7.41 -25.08
N GLY A 320 4.08 7.32 -25.27
CA GLY A 320 3.38 6.14 -25.78
C GLY A 320 2.86 5.16 -24.74
N ALA A 321 2.59 5.62 -23.52
CA ALA A 321 1.84 4.82 -22.56
C ALA A 321 0.40 4.60 -23.06
N ASP A 322 -0.06 3.34 -22.99
CA ASP A 322 -1.41 2.95 -23.44
C ASP A 322 -2.48 3.35 -22.41
N PRO A 323 -3.35 4.33 -22.72
CA PRO A 323 -4.41 4.74 -21.83
C PRO A 323 -5.58 3.75 -21.76
N ASN A 324 -5.61 2.77 -22.68
CA ASN A 324 -6.69 1.78 -22.83
C ASN A 324 -6.35 0.42 -22.22
N ALA A 325 -5.20 0.28 -21.59
CA ALA A 325 -4.82 -0.95 -20.91
C ALA A 325 -5.88 -1.34 -19.86
N LEU A 326 -6.33 -2.61 -19.93
CA LEU A 326 -7.38 -3.14 -19.06
C LEU A 326 -6.78 -3.77 -17.81
N ILE A 327 -7.27 -3.40 -16.65
CA ILE A 327 -6.92 -4.04 -15.39
C ILE A 327 -7.75 -5.31 -15.16
N ASN A 328 -7.17 -6.29 -14.47
CA ASN A 328 -7.81 -7.60 -14.24
C ASN A 328 -8.41 -7.73 -12.83
N SER A 329 -8.12 -6.79 -11.96
CA SER A 329 -8.63 -6.78 -10.59
C SER A 329 -8.71 -5.35 -10.04
N THR A 330 -9.35 -5.21 -8.90
CA THR A 330 -9.35 -3.93 -8.18
C THR A 330 -8.12 -3.81 -7.28
N PRO A 331 -7.48 -2.63 -7.18
CA PRO A 331 -6.30 -2.44 -6.31
C PRO A 331 -6.70 -2.54 -4.83
N ARG A 332 -6.66 -3.75 -4.28
CA ARG A 332 -7.06 -4.01 -2.88
C ARG A 332 -6.09 -3.49 -1.83
N ALA A 333 -4.81 -3.39 -2.17
CA ALA A 333 -3.78 -2.98 -1.19
C ALA A 333 -4.04 -1.59 -0.57
N ARG A 334 -4.90 -0.79 -1.20
CA ARG A 334 -5.26 0.57 -0.76
C ARG A 334 -6.77 0.80 -0.62
N MET A 335 -7.60 -0.14 -1.07
CA MET A 335 -9.04 -0.10 -0.90
C MET A 335 -9.45 -1.21 0.05
N ARG A 336 -9.91 -0.86 1.23
CA ARG A 336 -10.38 -1.81 2.26
C ARG A 336 -11.55 -2.66 1.76
N GLU A 337 -12.23 -2.16 0.72
CA GLU A 337 -13.32 -2.83 0.01
C GLU A 337 -13.22 -2.45 -1.48
N GLY A 338 -12.52 -3.28 -2.26
CA GLY A 338 -12.43 -3.07 -3.70
C GLY A 338 -13.83 -3.14 -4.32
N SER A 339 -14.19 -2.16 -5.15
CA SER A 339 -15.39 -2.28 -5.96
C SER A 339 -15.16 -3.39 -6.99
N PRO A 340 -15.89 -4.51 -6.96
CA PRO A 340 -15.77 -5.57 -7.97
C PRO A 340 -16.12 -5.08 -9.38
N ARG A 341 -16.71 -3.88 -9.48
CA ARG A 341 -17.13 -3.26 -10.74
C ARG A 341 -16.00 -2.68 -11.58
N LEU A 342 -14.77 -2.52 -11.00
CA LEU A 342 -13.63 -2.01 -11.75
C LEU A 342 -12.85 -3.08 -12.54
N ILE A 343 -13.29 -4.34 -12.54
CA ILE A 343 -12.65 -5.37 -13.37
C ILE A 343 -12.82 -4.99 -14.85
N TYR A 344 -11.70 -5.00 -15.59
CA TYR A 344 -11.57 -4.50 -16.97
C TYR A 344 -11.74 -2.98 -17.11
N ALA A 345 -11.59 -2.22 -16.04
CA ALA A 345 -11.54 -0.76 -16.12
C ALA A 345 -10.27 -0.27 -16.82
N THR A 346 -10.33 0.95 -17.34
CA THR A 346 -9.21 1.68 -17.90
C THR A 346 -8.77 2.80 -16.96
N THR A 347 -7.63 3.43 -17.29
CA THR A 347 -7.18 4.65 -16.60
C THR A 347 -8.23 5.78 -16.66
N LEU A 348 -8.94 5.91 -17.81
CA LEU A 348 -10.00 6.90 -17.97
C LEU A 348 -11.18 6.62 -17.04
N MET A 349 -11.57 5.35 -16.86
CA MET A 349 -12.64 4.98 -15.92
C MET A 349 -12.25 5.31 -14.47
N ARG A 350 -10.96 5.08 -14.11
CA ARG A 350 -10.45 5.47 -12.78
C ARG A 350 -10.49 6.99 -12.56
N ALA A 351 -10.17 7.78 -13.59
CA ALA A 351 -10.28 9.24 -13.56
C ALA A 351 -11.76 9.69 -13.46
N ALA A 352 -12.67 9.03 -14.20
CA ALA A 352 -14.10 9.31 -14.18
C ALA A 352 -14.72 9.08 -12.80
N LEU A 353 -14.40 7.96 -12.15
CA LEU A 353 -14.85 7.65 -10.77
C LEU A 353 -14.45 8.75 -9.77
N ALA A 354 -13.28 9.35 -9.96
CA ALA A 354 -12.82 10.44 -9.11
C ALA A 354 -13.37 11.82 -9.52
N GLY A 355 -14.05 11.93 -10.66
CA GLY A 355 -14.49 13.22 -11.20
C GLY A 355 -13.35 14.10 -11.70
N ASP A 356 -12.21 13.52 -12.10
CA ASP A 356 -11.01 14.27 -12.51
C ASP A 356 -11.10 14.70 -13.97
N VAL A 357 -11.74 15.84 -14.18
CA VAL A 357 -11.99 16.41 -15.53
C VAL A 357 -10.71 16.70 -16.30
N GLU A 358 -9.71 17.27 -15.61
CA GLU A 358 -8.43 17.62 -16.23
C GLU A 358 -7.70 16.38 -16.73
N LEU A 359 -7.62 15.37 -15.91
CA LEU A 359 -7.01 14.08 -16.28
C LEU A 359 -7.84 13.37 -17.36
N ALA A 360 -9.16 13.37 -17.27
CA ALA A 360 -10.02 12.77 -18.29
C ALA A 360 -9.81 13.41 -19.67
N LYS A 361 -9.76 14.76 -19.73
CA LYS A 361 -9.45 15.48 -20.97
C LYS A 361 -8.06 15.13 -21.51
N LEU A 362 -7.05 15.04 -20.61
CA LEU A 362 -5.70 14.64 -20.99
C LEU A 362 -5.67 13.22 -21.57
N LEU A 363 -6.28 12.27 -20.89
CA LEU A 363 -6.33 10.87 -21.35
C LEU A 363 -7.05 10.74 -22.71
N MET A 364 -8.21 11.40 -22.87
CA MET A 364 -8.97 11.39 -24.11
C MET A 364 -8.20 12.05 -25.26
N SER A 365 -7.45 13.13 -25.02
CA SER A 365 -6.60 13.76 -26.05
C SER A 365 -5.43 12.87 -26.51
N HIS A 366 -5.10 11.83 -25.73
CA HIS A 366 -4.10 10.81 -26.07
C HIS A 366 -4.73 9.46 -26.46
N GLY A 367 -5.99 9.44 -26.87
CA GLY A 367 -6.63 8.27 -27.45
C GLY A 367 -7.28 7.31 -26.45
N ALA A 368 -7.52 7.75 -25.20
CA ALA A 368 -8.38 6.97 -24.31
C ALA A 368 -9.80 6.88 -24.88
N ASP A 369 -10.27 5.63 -25.03
CA ASP A 369 -11.60 5.35 -25.57
C ASP A 369 -12.65 5.36 -24.45
N PRO A 370 -13.58 6.33 -24.45
CA PRO A 370 -14.65 6.40 -23.45
C PRO A 370 -15.71 5.30 -23.59
N ASN A 371 -15.68 4.50 -24.66
CA ASN A 371 -16.64 3.43 -24.90
C ASN A 371 -16.20 2.08 -24.31
N ILE A 372 -14.99 1.98 -23.78
CA ILE A 372 -14.57 0.81 -23.03
C ILE A 372 -15.32 0.77 -21.70
N HIS A 373 -15.97 -0.34 -21.43
CA HIS A 373 -16.75 -0.56 -20.21
C HIS A 373 -16.14 -1.69 -19.35
N SER A 374 -16.50 -1.71 -18.06
CA SER A 374 -16.08 -2.76 -17.13
C SER A 374 -16.66 -4.14 -17.52
N LYS A 375 -16.23 -5.19 -16.79
CA LYS A 375 -16.78 -6.56 -16.92
C LYS A 375 -18.29 -6.60 -16.79
N ASP A 376 -18.85 -5.77 -15.91
CA ASP A 376 -20.29 -5.70 -15.67
C ASP A 376 -21.01 -4.72 -16.61
N ARG A 377 -20.34 -4.27 -17.67
CA ARG A 377 -20.80 -3.28 -18.65
C ARG A 377 -21.06 -1.89 -18.05
N GLU A 378 -20.43 -1.59 -16.94
CA GLU A 378 -20.47 -0.24 -16.40
C GLU A 378 -19.81 0.72 -17.39
N THR A 379 -20.52 1.79 -17.73
CA THR A 379 -20.04 2.79 -18.68
C THR A 379 -19.22 3.88 -18.00
N MET A 380 -18.46 4.61 -18.81
CA MET A 380 -17.70 5.78 -18.33
C MET A 380 -18.61 6.84 -17.71
N LEU A 381 -19.81 7.01 -18.28
CA LEU A 381 -20.81 7.95 -17.77
C LEU A 381 -21.34 7.52 -16.39
N MET A 382 -21.58 6.22 -16.16
CA MET A 382 -21.95 5.71 -14.83
C MET A 382 -20.85 5.97 -13.81
N ALA A 383 -19.59 5.70 -14.18
CA ALA A 383 -18.44 5.98 -13.34
C ALA A 383 -18.36 7.48 -12.95
N ALA A 384 -18.55 8.38 -13.91
CA ALA A 384 -18.59 9.82 -13.67
C ALA A 384 -19.79 10.25 -12.80
N CYS A 385 -20.92 9.54 -12.88
CA CYS A 385 -22.08 9.76 -12.00
C CYS A 385 -21.85 9.24 -10.57
N GLY A 386 -20.76 8.51 -10.31
CA GLY A 386 -20.34 8.11 -8.97
C GLY A 386 -20.53 6.65 -8.62
N THR A 387 -20.66 5.74 -9.59
CA THR A 387 -20.67 4.30 -9.31
C THR A 387 -19.41 3.90 -8.57
N GLY A 388 -19.54 3.23 -7.42
CA GLY A 388 -18.38 2.76 -6.66
C GLY A 388 -17.58 3.86 -5.96
N PHE A 389 -18.12 5.07 -5.87
CA PHE A 389 -17.49 6.14 -5.10
C PHE A 389 -17.51 5.80 -3.60
N ILE A 390 -16.32 5.80 -2.97
CA ILE A 390 -16.16 5.55 -1.53
C ILE A 390 -15.55 6.80 -0.90
N ASN A 391 -16.29 7.42 0.03
CA ASN A 391 -15.78 8.53 0.83
C ASN A 391 -14.53 8.09 1.63
N GLY A 392 -13.51 8.94 1.63
CA GLY A 392 -12.27 8.68 2.35
C GLY A 392 -11.22 7.89 1.54
N TYR A 393 -11.54 7.46 0.30
CA TYR A 393 -10.59 6.78 -0.60
C TYR A 393 -10.39 7.50 -1.93
N HIS A 394 -11.38 8.24 -2.39
CA HIS A 394 -11.28 9.03 -3.62
C HIS A 394 -11.10 10.49 -3.25
N ARG A 395 -10.16 11.15 -3.92
CA ARG A 395 -10.00 12.60 -3.80
C ARG A 395 -11.35 13.24 -4.12
N GLN A 396 -11.89 13.97 -3.13
CA GLN A 396 -13.17 14.63 -3.31
C GLN A 396 -13.03 15.74 -4.35
N ARG A 397 -13.78 15.61 -5.42
CA ARG A 397 -13.97 16.68 -6.41
C ARG A 397 -15.27 17.40 -6.10
N THR A 398 -15.34 18.64 -6.53
CA THR A 398 -16.55 19.43 -6.35
C THR A 398 -17.71 18.87 -7.20
N PRO A 399 -18.97 19.09 -6.80
CA PRO A 399 -20.12 18.74 -7.65
C PRO A 399 -20.06 19.42 -9.05
N ALA A 400 -19.45 20.60 -9.13
CA ALA A 400 -19.26 21.32 -10.39
C ALA A 400 -18.30 20.58 -11.34
N GLU A 401 -17.17 20.07 -10.83
CA GLU A 401 -16.23 19.26 -11.63
C GLU A 401 -16.88 17.98 -12.10
N ARG A 402 -17.66 17.31 -11.25
CA ARG A 402 -18.41 16.11 -11.64
C ARG A 402 -19.41 16.40 -12.76
N LEU A 403 -20.19 17.47 -12.64
CA LEU A 403 -21.13 17.88 -13.67
C LEU A 403 -20.40 18.23 -14.98
N GLU A 404 -19.24 18.86 -14.91
CA GLU A 404 -18.42 19.14 -16.10
C GLU A 404 -17.98 17.87 -16.80
N LEU A 405 -17.53 16.86 -16.04
CA LEU A 405 -17.14 15.56 -16.59
C LEU A 405 -18.33 14.84 -17.23
N VAL A 406 -19.48 14.80 -16.56
CA VAL A 406 -20.71 14.21 -17.10
C VAL A 406 -21.09 14.89 -18.42
N LYS A 407 -21.03 16.24 -18.49
CA LYS A 407 -21.27 16.99 -19.73
C LYS A 407 -20.30 16.58 -20.82
N LEU A 408 -19.02 16.56 -20.50
CA LEU A 408 -17.95 16.18 -21.42
C LEU A 408 -18.24 14.79 -22.04
N LEU A 409 -18.60 13.81 -21.23
CA LEU A 409 -18.85 12.44 -21.69
C LEU A 409 -20.11 12.34 -22.56
N VAL A 410 -21.20 13.02 -22.18
CA VAL A 410 -22.43 13.04 -22.98
C VAL A 410 -22.20 13.76 -24.33
N GLU A 411 -21.44 14.86 -24.34
CA GLU A 411 -21.08 15.59 -25.56
C GLU A 411 -20.16 14.77 -26.47
N ASN A 412 -19.40 13.83 -25.91
CA ASN A 412 -18.61 12.85 -26.66
C ASN A 412 -19.37 11.57 -27.01
N GLY A 413 -20.70 11.59 -26.94
CA GLY A 413 -21.58 10.54 -27.46
C GLY A 413 -21.92 9.41 -26.50
N GLN A 414 -21.62 9.55 -25.21
CA GLN A 414 -22.06 8.53 -24.23
C GLN A 414 -23.58 8.52 -24.10
N ASP A 415 -24.15 7.32 -24.16
CA ASP A 415 -25.61 7.12 -24.05
C ASP A 415 -26.06 7.33 -22.60
N VAL A 416 -26.93 8.31 -22.40
CA VAL A 416 -27.51 8.64 -21.08
C VAL A 416 -28.41 7.55 -20.51
N ASN A 417 -28.85 6.60 -21.37
CA ASN A 417 -29.71 5.48 -21.03
C ASN A 417 -28.99 4.12 -21.09
N ALA A 418 -27.68 4.10 -21.30
CA ALA A 418 -26.93 2.87 -21.25
C ALA A 418 -27.17 2.16 -19.90
N ALA A 419 -27.34 0.85 -19.93
CA ALA A 419 -27.56 0.03 -18.75
C ALA A 419 -26.41 -0.98 -18.57
N ASP A 420 -25.99 -1.20 -17.34
CA ASP A 420 -25.05 -2.26 -16.99
C ASP A 420 -25.75 -3.65 -16.98
N ASN A 421 -25.01 -4.70 -16.60
CA ASN A 421 -25.56 -6.05 -16.53
C ASN A 421 -26.67 -6.22 -15.47
N TYR A 422 -26.88 -5.24 -14.63
CA TYR A 422 -27.93 -5.21 -13.59
C TYR A 422 -29.09 -4.29 -13.96
N GLY A 423 -29.06 -3.69 -15.14
CA GLY A 423 -30.07 -2.72 -15.59
C GLY A 423 -29.90 -1.32 -15.00
N ILE A 424 -28.77 -1.06 -14.32
CA ILE A 424 -28.50 0.23 -13.68
C ILE A 424 -28.12 1.25 -14.74
N THR A 425 -28.73 2.43 -14.67
CA THR A 425 -28.48 3.54 -15.60
C THR A 425 -27.70 4.67 -14.94
N PRO A 426 -27.06 5.58 -15.71
CA PRO A 426 -26.40 6.76 -15.17
C PRO A 426 -27.31 7.61 -14.26
N LEU A 427 -28.59 7.71 -14.59
CA LEU A 427 -29.57 8.45 -13.80
C LEU A 427 -29.80 7.82 -12.42
N MET A 428 -29.88 6.48 -12.34
CA MET A 428 -29.99 5.75 -11.06
C MET A 428 -28.77 6.02 -10.17
N VAL A 429 -27.57 6.01 -10.75
CA VAL A 429 -26.32 6.29 -10.05
C VAL A 429 -26.30 7.73 -9.51
N ALA A 430 -26.61 8.70 -10.34
CA ALA A 430 -26.63 10.11 -9.95
C ALA A 430 -27.67 10.39 -8.86
N ALA A 431 -28.84 9.73 -8.95
CA ALA A 431 -29.89 9.83 -7.92
C ALA A 431 -29.45 9.23 -6.59
N ASN A 432 -28.76 8.09 -6.60
CA ASN A 432 -28.21 7.46 -5.41
C ASN A 432 -27.13 8.30 -4.71
N LEU A 433 -26.34 9.04 -5.51
CA LEU A 433 -25.31 9.94 -4.97
C LEU A 433 -25.90 11.27 -4.46
N GLY A 434 -27.12 11.61 -4.88
CA GLY A 434 -27.78 12.87 -4.50
C GLY A 434 -27.28 14.09 -5.27
N ASP A 435 -26.69 13.91 -6.45
CA ASP A 435 -26.17 15.02 -7.24
C ASP A 435 -27.28 15.63 -8.12
N LEU A 436 -28.01 16.59 -7.55
CA LEU A 436 -29.17 17.21 -8.20
C LEU A 436 -28.85 17.82 -9.56
N GLU A 437 -27.69 18.45 -9.70
CA GLU A 437 -27.35 19.13 -10.96
C GLU A 437 -27.01 18.13 -12.07
N VAL A 438 -26.35 17.02 -11.72
CA VAL A 438 -26.14 15.88 -12.63
C VAL A 438 -27.48 15.24 -13.02
N VAL A 439 -28.38 14.99 -12.07
CA VAL A 439 -29.73 14.46 -12.31
C VAL A 439 -30.49 15.37 -13.29
N LYS A 440 -30.55 16.67 -13.05
CA LYS A 440 -31.19 17.64 -13.93
C LYS A 440 -30.62 17.62 -15.36
N TYR A 441 -29.29 17.58 -15.45
CA TYR A 441 -28.62 17.53 -16.74
C TYR A 441 -28.97 16.25 -17.52
N LEU A 442 -28.85 15.07 -16.90
CA LEU A 442 -29.19 13.80 -17.52
C LEU A 442 -30.66 13.77 -17.99
N VAL A 443 -31.60 14.22 -17.16
CA VAL A 443 -33.04 14.32 -17.51
C VAL A 443 -33.25 15.30 -18.67
N SER A 444 -32.51 16.40 -18.75
CA SER A 444 -32.55 17.35 -19.86
C SER A 444 -32.03 16.76 -21.18
N LYS A 445 -31.14 15.75 -21.08
CA LYS A 445 -30.56 15.02 -22.23
C LYS A 445 -31.35 13.76 -22.60
N GLY A 446 -32.48 13.53 -21.95
CA GLY A 446 -33.39 12.44 -22.31
C GLY A 446 -33.18 11.16 -21.49
N ALA A 447 -32.57 11.26 -20.31
CA ALA A 447 -32.51 10.12 -19.42
C ALA A 447 -33.93 9.63 -19.03
N ASP A 448 -34.12 8.33 -19.07
CA ASP A 448 -35.42 7.71 -18.84
C ASP A 448 -35.73 7.60 -17.35
N LEU A 449 -36.69 8.40 -16.89
CA LEU A 449 -37.21 8.37 -15.52
C LEU A 449 -38.06 7.11 -15.22
N ALA A 450 -38.48 6.37 -16.24
CA ALA A 450 -39.25 5.15 -16.12
C ALA A 450 -38.40 3.88 -16.28
N ALA A 451 -37.11 4.00 -16.49
CA ALA A 451 -36.20 2.86 -16.55
C ALA A 451 -36.29 2.02 -15.27
N HIS A 452 -36.06 0.72 -15.39
CA HIS A 452 -36.01 -0.19 -14.25
C HIS A 452 -34.70 -0.96 -14.26
N ASP A 453 -34.12 -1.17 -13.09
CA ASP A 453 -33.09 -2.18 -12.96
C ASP A 453 -33.70 -3.60 -13.10
N LEU A 454 -32.84 -4.62 -13.11
CA LEU A 454 -33.30 -6.00 -13.30
C LEU A 454 -33.85 -6.65 -12.01
N GLY A 455 -33.84 -5.94 -10.88
CA GLY A 455 -34.10 -6.54 -9.57
C GLY A 455 -33.14 -7.69 -9.30
N LYS A 456 -32.66 -7.89 -8.09
CA LYS A 456 -31.74 -9.00 -7.81
C LYS A 456 -32.48 -10.25 -7.34
N LYS A 457 -32.14 -11.38 -7.96
CA LYS A 457 -32.26 -12.70 -7.33
C LYS A 457 -31.18 -12.80 -6.24
N ASN A 458 -31.57 -13.28 -5.06
CA ASN A 458 -30.80 -13.48 -3.84
C ASN A 458 -29.40 -14.12 -4.07
N ASP A 459 -28.38 -13.36 -4.39
CA ASP A 459 -26.99 -13.80 -4.53
C ASP A 459 -26.05 -13.29 -3.41
N GLY A 460 -26.64 -12.78 -2.33
CA GLY A 460 -25.89 -12.37 -1.14
C GLY A 460 -25.19 -11.02 -1.25
N ALA A 461 -25.31 -10.29 -2.34
CA ALA A 461 -24.74 -8.96 -2.47
C ALA A 461 -25.63 -7.88 -1.82
N PHE A 462 -25.00 -6.96 -1.13
CA PHE A 462 -25.65 -5.85 -0.43
C PHE A 462 -26.61 -5.05 -1.32
N GLY A 463 -27.80 -4.74 -0.82
CA GLY A 463 -28.75 -3.81 -1.45
C GLY A 463 -29.69 -4.42 -2.48
N SER A 464 -30.00 -5.71 -2.42
CA SER A 464 -30.94 -6.36 -3.37
C SER A 464 -32.39 -6.14 -2.97
N SER A 465 -33.12 -5.32 -3.72
CA SER A 465 -34.56 -5.42 -3.74
C SER A 465 -34.99 -6.59 -4.62
N VAL A 466 -36.06 -7.26 -4.26
CA VAL A 466 -36.63 -8.36 -5.06
C VAL A 466 -37.35 -7.82 -6.31
N GLU A 467 -37.73 -6.55 -6.27
CA GLU A 467 -38.42 -5.85 -7.36
C GLU A 467 -37.48 -4.96 -8.15
N PRO A 468 -37.71 -4.82 -9.47
CA PRO A 468 -37.05 -3.82 -10.28
C PRO A 468 -37.27 -2.40 -9.74
N LEU A 469 -36.20 -1.63 -9.55
CA LEU A 469 -36.25 -0.27 -9.03
C LEU A 469 -36.19 0.77 -10.14
N MET A 470 -36.89 1.88 -9.93
CA MET A 470 -36.83 3.06 -10.79
C MET A 470 -35.73 4.03 -10.31
N PRO A 471 -35.26 4.98 -11.15
CA PRO A 471 -34.27 5.97 -10.74
C PRO A 471 -34.66 6.76 -9.48
N ILE A 472 -35.94 7.03 -9.27
CA ILE A 472 -36.44 7.74 -8.07
C ILE A 472 -36.21 6.95 -6.76
N ASP A 473 -36.21 5.63 -6.82
CA ASP A 473 -36.03 4.76 -5.67
C ASP A 473 -34.59 4.86 -5.12
N TYR A 474 -33.64 5.10 -6.00
CA TYR A 474 -32.24 5.33 -5.63
C TYR A 474 -32.06 6.66 -4.86
N ALA A 475 -32.87 7.68 -5.13
CA ALA A 475 -32.87 8.93 -4.37
C ALA A 475 -33.42 8.77 -2.94
N ILE A 476 -34.20 7.71 -2.69
CA ILE A 476 -34.71 7.34 -1.35
C ILE A 476 -33.69 6.47 -0.59
N GLY A 477 -32.58 6.07 -1.25
CA GLY A 477 -31.57 5.21 -0.67
C GLY A 477 -31.88 3.72 -0.74
N VAL A 478 -32.89 3.32 -1.52
CA VAL A 478 -33.18 1.92 -1.82
C VAL A 478 -32.23 1.49 -2.94
N GLY A 479 -31.47 0.42 -2.76
CA GLY A 479 -30.49 -0.02 -3.77
C GLY A 479 -29.09 0.61 -3.62
N THR A 480 -28.73 1.03 -2.41
CA THR A 480 -27.45 1.71 -2.15
C THR A 480 -26.25 0.87 -2.54
N PHE A 481 -25.31 1.51 -3.26
CA PHE A 481 -23.98 0.98 -3.59
C PHE A 481 -22.94 1.23 -2.48
N VAL A 482 -23.37 1.77 -1.34
CA VAL A 482 -22.46 2.19 -0.27
C VAL A 482 -22.43 1.13 0.84
N PRO A 483 -21.24 0.61 1.21
CA PRO A 483 -21.09 -0.49 2.17
C PRO A 483 -21.53 -0.19 3.61
N ASN A 484 -21.85 1.05 3.95
CA ASN A 484 -22.03 1.50 5.32
C ASN A 484 -23.50 1.68 5.77
N ASN A 485 -24.46 0.97 5.20
CA ASN A 485 -25.85 0.86 5.71
C ASN A 485 -26.56 2.18 6.09
N ALA A 486 -26.04 3.33 5.71
CA ALA A 486 -26.72 4.61 5.92
C ALA A 486 -27.64 4.86 4.73
N VAL A 487 -28.93 4.63 4.91
CA VAL A 487 -29.95 5.08 3.96
C VAL A 487 -29.96 6.61 3.97
N ILE A 488 -29.39 7.22 2.92
CA ILE A 488 -29.42 8.67 2.76
C ILE A 488 -30.54 9.01 1.79
N ILE A 489 -31.52 9.78 2.27
CA ILE A 489 -32.61 10.30 1.44
C ILE A 489 -32.19 11.65 0.88
N HIS A 490 -32.13 11.76 -0.46
CA HIS A 490 -31.81 12.99 -1.17
C HIS A 490 -33.09 13.75 -1.52
N HIS A 491 -33.58 14.56 -0.57
CA HIS A 491 -34.90 15.23 -0.65
C HIS A 491 -35.05 16.15 -1.86
N ASP A 492 -34.01 16.86 -2.26
CA ASP A 492 -34.01 17.76 -3.40
C ASP A 492 -34.08 17.00 -4.73
N VAL A 493 -33.34 15.90 -4.85
CA VAL A 493 -33.40 14.99 -6.02
C VAL A 493 -34.78 14.34 -6.10
N LEU A 494 -35.29 13.83 -4.97
CA LEU A 494 -36.61 13.20 -4.88
C LEU A 494 -37.73 14.17 -5.29
N GLN A 495 -37.69 15.41 -4.79
CA GLN A 495 -38.65 16.43 -5.17
C GLN A 495 -38.63 16.71 -6.67
N TYR A 496 -37.44 16.97 -7.22
CA TYR A 496 -37.25 17.26 -8.62
C TYR A 496 -37.75 16.10 -9.50
N MET A 497 -37.36 14.87 -9.21
CA MET A 497 -37.78 13.70 -10.00
C MET A 497 -39.30 13.46 -9.91
N THR A 498 -39.91 13.63 -8.73
CA THR A 498 -41.37 13.53 -8.56
C THR A 498 -42.10 14.54 -9.42
N GLU A 499 -41.64 15.78 -9.48
CA GLU A 499 -42.22 16.83 -10.30
C GLU A 499 -42.09 16.54 -11.80
N GLU A 500 -40.91 16.07 -12.23
CA GLU A 500 -40.67 15.71 -13.64
C GLU A 500 -41.46 14.48 -14.08
N MET A 501 -41.57 13.46 -13.23
CA MET A 501 -42.41 12.29 -13.49
C MET A 501 -43.91 12.69 -13.64
N LYS A 502 -44.39 13.57 -12.71
CA LYS A 502 -45.77 14.07 -12.80
C LYS A 502 -46.01 14.86 -14.09
N LYS A 503 -45.10 15.74 -14.51
CA LYS A 503 -45.20 16.49 -15.76
C LYS A 503 -45.29 15.58 -17.00
N ARG A 504 -44.59 14.45 -16.96
CA ARG A 504 -44.50 13.48 -18.07
C ARG A 504 -45.53 12.34 -17.96
N GLY A 505 -46.36 12.33 -16.93
CA GLY A 505 -47.37 11.28 -16.71
C GLY A 505 -46.77 9.91 -16.35
N ILE A 506 -45.54 9.87 -15.86
CA ILE A 506 -44.86 8.64 -15.43
C ILE A 506 -45.36 8.25 -14.05
N LYS A 507 -45.87 7.00 -13.93
CA LYS A 507 -46.31 6.45 -12.64
C LYS A 507 -45.15 5.76 -11.93
N HIS A 508 -45.04 5.96 -10.66
CA HIS A 508 -44.15 5.20 -9.80
C HIS A 508 -44.71 3.78 -9.60
N THR A 509 -43.94 2.77 -9.93
CA THR A 509 -44.40 1.37 -9.97
C THR A 509 -43.83 0.51 -8.84
N THR A 510 -42.82 0.98 -8.14
CA THR A 510 -42.20 0.24 -7.06
C THR A 510 -43.15 0.14 -5.85
N SER A 511 -43.27 -1.04 -5.25
CA SER A 511 -44.18 -1.27 -4.15
C SER A 511 -43.81 -0.46 -2.90
N GLU A 512 -44.81 -0.06 -2.12
CA GLU A 512 -44.55 0.65 -0.85
C GLU A 512 -43.68 -0.16 0.12
N CYS A 513 -43.73 -1.48 0.01
CA CYS A 513 -42.90 -2.37 0.83
C CYS A 513 -41.43 -2.32 0.41
N THR A 514 -41.15 -2.28 -0.89
CA THR A 514 -39.78 -2.15 -1.41
C THR A 514 -39.20 -0.77 -1.10
N LEU A 515 -39.98 0.30 -1.23
CA LEU A 515 -39.58 1.67 -0.88
C LEU A 515 -39.23 1.84 0.59
N ARG A 516 -39.75 0.99 1.45
CA ARG A 516 -39.44 0.93 2.88
C ARG A 516 -38.33 -0.07 3.20
N GLY A 517 -37.76 -0.66 2.22
CA GLY A 517 -36.60 -1.45 1.88
C GLY A 517 -36.02 -2.40 2.91
N PHE A 518 -35.52 -1.90 3.99
CA PHE A 518 -34.75 -2.71 4.93
C PHE A 518 -35.62 -3.62 5.81
N THR A 519 -36.85 -3.24 6.07
CA THR A 519 -37.72 -3.90 7.05
C THR A 519 -38.46 -5.10 6.48
N CYS A 520 -38.72 -5.14 5.17
CA CYS A 520 -39.32 -6.33 4.55
C CYS A 520 -38.34 -7.50 4.52
N ALA A 521 -37.06 -7.24 4.25
CA ALA A 521 -35.99 -8.24 4.31
C ALA A 521 -35.71 -8.72 5.75
N LEU A 522 -35.73 -7.81 6.73
CA LEU A 522 -35.55 -8.12 8.15
C LEU A 522 -36.73 -8.88 8.75
N ALA A 523 -37.94 -8.71 8.21
CA ALA A 523 -39.14 -9.38 8.70
C ALA A 523 -39.43 -10.72 8.02
N ASN A 524 -38.57 -11.17 7.07
CA ASN A 524 -38.84 -12.36 6.21
C ASN A 524 -40.20 -12.30 5.49
N VAL A 525 -40.65 -11.11 5.14
CA VAL A 525 -41.96 -10.89 4.49
C VAL A 525 -41.75 -10.66 3.00
N ASP A 526 -42.29 -11.53 2.16
CA ASP A 526 -42.29 -11.34 0.72
C ASP A 526 -43.17 -10.12 0.37
N PRO A 527 -42.59 -9.07 -0.26
CA PRO A 527 -43.37 -7.87 -0.66
C PRO A 527 -44.61 -8.15 -1.51
N LYS A 528 -44.59 -9.22 -2.31
CA LYS A 528 -45.67 -9.60 -3.19
C LYS A 528 -46.84 -10.30 -2.51
N THR A 529 -46.57 -10.86 -1.34
CA THR A 529 -47.57 -11.66 -0.58
C THR A 529 -47.85 -11.06 0.79
N ALA A 530 -47.22 -9.94 1.15
CA ALA A 530 -47.39 -9.27 2.44
C ALA A 530 -48.83 -8.85 2.69
N THR A 531 -49.35 -9.28 3.82
CA THR A 531 -50.69 -8.89 4.28
C THR A 531 -50.71 -7.43 4.78
N PRO A 532 -51.87 -6.74 4.76
CA PRO A 532 -51.98 -5.41 5.34
C PRO A 532 -51.56 -5.30 6.79
N ALA A 533 -51.69 -6.38 7.56
CA ALA A 533 -51.24 -6.42 8.96
C ALA A 533 -49.73 -6.49 9.10
N GLU A 534 -49.03 -7.24 8.23
CA GLU A 534 -47.58 -7.30 8.15
C GLU A 534 -47.00 -5.96 7.68
N ILE A 535 -47.63 -5.33 6.68
CA ILE A 535 -47.27 -3.98 6.24
C ILE A 535 -47.45 -2.96 7.34
N ALA A 536 -48.52 -3.04 8.15
CA ALA A 536 -48.74 -2.17 9.29
C ALA A 536 -47.67 -2.34 10.40
N LYS A 537 -47.25 -3.59 10.66
CA LYS A 537 -46.19 -3.90 11.61
C LYS A 537 -44.83 -3.36 11.14
N ILE A 538 -44.56 -3.48 9.84
CA ILE A 538 -43.38 -2.91 9.18
C ILE A 538 -43.40 -1.38 9.30
N ARG A 539 -44.54 -0.74 9.09
CA ARG A 539 -44.73 0.71 9.29
C ARG A 539 -44.40 1.15 10.72
N GLN A 540 -44.80 0.38 11.71
CA GLN A 540 -44.56 0.68 13.11
C GLN A 540 -43.08 0.61 13.48
N ILE A 541 -42.33 -0.35 12.91
CA ILE A 541 -40.88 -0.46 13.08
C ILE A 541 -40.17 0.71 12.41
N GLN A 542 -40.63 1.15 11.25
CA GLN A 542 -40.05 2.26 10.49
C GLN A 542 -40.27 3.64 11.08
N THR A 543 -41.43 3.88 11.72
CA THR A 543 -41.64 5.15 12.43
C THR A 543 -40.65 5.33 13.58
N GLY A 544 -40.20 4.26 14.21
CA GLY A 544 -39.08 4.30 15.18
C GLY A 544 -37.74 4.63 14.50
N TYR A 545 -37.46 4.08 13.33
CA TYR A 545 -36.20 4.32 12.61
C TYR A 545 -36.15 5.68 11.89
N GLN A 546 -37.29 6.16 11.36
CA GLN A 546 -37.36 7.48 10.70
C GLN A 546 -37.15 8.65 11.67
N VAL A 547 -37.53 8.52 12.91
CA VAL A 547 -37.30 9.55 13.93
C VAL A 547 -35.82 9.68 14.26
N ASP A 548 -35.09 8.57 14.27
CA ASP A 548 -33.64 8.57 14.53
C ASP A 548 -32.81 9.02 13.32
N GLY A 549 -33.26 8.72 12.07
CA GLY A 549 -32.58 9.12 10.85
C GLY A 549 -32.76 10.59 10.46
N LEU A 550 -33.87 11.21 10.80
CA LEU A 550 -34.16 12.61 10.51
C LEU A 550 -33.53 13.60 11.49
N THR A 551 -33.18 13.14 12.67
CA THR A 551 -32.65 14.04 13.73
C THR A 551 -31.14 14.03 13.85
N GLY A 552 -30.40 13.20 13.07
CA GLY A 552 -28.93 13.14 13.17
C GLY A 552 -28.44 12.90 14.60
N GLY A 553 -29.33 12.46 15.48
CA GLY A 553 -29.05 12.31 16.88
C GLY A 553 -28.63 10.90 17.22
N LEU A 554 -27.38 10.72 17.56
CA LEU A 554 -26.96 9.73 18.52
C LEU A 554 -27.76 9.97 19.81
N GLY A 555 -29.01 9.55 19.82
CA GLY A 555 -29.85 9.53 21.03
C GLY A 555 -29.32 8.45 21.94
N ASN A 556 -28.68 8.85 23.01
CA ASN A 556 -28.44 8.02 24.17
C ASN A 556 -29.73 7.26 24.55
N LYS A 557 -29.71 5.98 24.36
CA LYS A 557 -30.22 5.00 25.34
C LYS A 557 -29.60 3.63 25.08
#